data_95edc99797b2ebcfaf2b29cc22690fb7
#
_entry.id   95edc99797b2ebcfaf2b29cc22690fb7
#
_cell.length_a   1.000
_cell.length_b   1.000
_cell.length_c   1.000
_cell.angle_alpha   90.00
_cell.angle_beta   90.00
_cell.angle_gamma   90.00
#
_symmetry.space_group_name_H-M   'P 1'
#
loop_
_entity.id
_entity.type
_entity.pdbx_description
1 polymer ?
#
loop_
_entity_poly.entity_id
_entity_poly.type
_entity_poly.pdbx_seq_one_letter_code
_entity_poly.pdbx_strand_id
1 'polypeptide(L)'
;MSAFDIPQGKMPSSQHIANEIDVALAAVRDADKQREAMGMPCPGEWDAMQCDAAYRCGFGAFERGDYAQAIECFAPLLSACPLEADYAVALALSVQRHGEPKAALPLFMAAALMDEAAPGPMYRVGECLIELQHFEAAYRAMKETLHRCAGQPKYANVGNAARRMMARVSYLS
;
A
#
# COMPACT_ATOMS: atom_id res chain seq x y z
N MET A 1 -23.26 -6.74 -2.16
CA MET A 1 -22.70 -7.93 -1.47
C MET A 1 -21.19 -7.77 -1.55
N SER A 2 -20.55 -7.55 -0.41
CA SER A 2 -19.13 -7.18 -0.30
C SER A 2 -18.25 -8.42 -0.48
N ALA A 3 -17.27 -8.38 -1.41
CA ALA A 3 -16.39 -9.49 -1.76
C ALA A 3 -15.27 -9.77 -0.72
N PHE A 4 -15.38 -9.23 0.50
CA PHE A 4 -14.40 -9.42 1.57
C PHE A 4 -15.03 -9.79 2.91
N ASP A 5 -16.01 -10.69 2.90
CA ASP A 5 -16.44 -11.38 4.12
C ASP A 5 -15.50 -12.59 4.30
N ILE A 6 -14.38 -12.37 4.99
CA ILE A 6 -13.53 -13.48 5.45
C ILE A 6 -14.18 -13.99 6.75
N PRO A 7 -14.82 -15.19 6.73
CA PRO A 7 -15.36 -15.77 7.95
C PRO A 7 -14.21 -16.02 8.93
N GLN A 8 -14.38 -15.58 10.16
CA GLN A 8 -13.45 -15.88 11.26
C GLN A 8 -13.22 -17.39 11.35
N GLY A 9 -12.01 -17.86 11.09
CA GLY A 9 -11.53 -19.16 11.52
C GLY A 9 -11.27 -20.24 10.47
N LYS A 10 -11.36 -19.99 9.17
CA LYS A 10 -10.97 -20.99 8.16
C LYS A 10 -9.98 -20.41 7.16
N MET A 11 -8.79 -21.02 7.05
CA MET A 11 -7.86 -20.73 5.94
C MET A 11 -8.62 -20.86 4.62
N PRO A 12 -8.49 -19.91 3.69
CA PRO A 12 -9.13 -20.02 2.38
C PRO A 12 -8.64 -21.29 1.71
N SER A 13 -9.54 -22.01 1.02
CA SER A 13 -9.16 -23.20 0.27
C SER A 13 -8.18 -22.83 -0.85
N SER A 14 -7.31 -23.76 -1.24
CA SER A 14 -6.40 -23.57 -2.37
C SER A 14 -7.10 -23.09 -3.63
N GLN A 15 -8.34 -23.49 -3.85
CA GLN A 15 -9.19 -23.06 -4.95
C GLN A 15 -9.59 -21.58 -4.84
N HIS A 16 -9.86 -21.09 -3.63
CA HIS A 16 -10.21 -19.69 -3.39
C HIS A 16 -9.01 -18.77 -3.65
N ILE A 17 -7.83 -19.19 -3.18
CA ILE A 17 -6.56 -18.48 -3.44
C ILE A 17 -6.25 -18.45 -4.94
N ALA A 18 -6.46 -19.59 -5.66
CA ALA A 18 -6.26 -19.64 -7.10
C ALA A 18 -7.19 -18.68 -7.86
N ASN A 19 -8.48 -18.63 -7.47
CA ASN A 19 -9.43 -17.70 -8.08
C ASN A 19 -9.09 -16.23 -7.82
N GLU A 20 -8.60 -15.89 -6.62
CA GLU A 20 -8.15 -14.52 -6.33
C GLU A 20 -6.91 -14.13 -7.13
N ILE A 21 -5.98 -15.08 -7.33
CA ILE A 21 -4.81 -14.88 -8.19
C ILE A 21 -5.25 -14.66 -9.64
N ASP A 22 -6.18 -15.46 -10.16
CA ASP A 22 -6.68 -15.32 -11.52
C ASP A 22 -7.39 -13.96 -11.75
N VAL A 23 -8.18 -13.51 -10.78
CA VAL A 23 -8.82 -12.18 -10.80
C VAL A 23 -7.76 -11.07 -10.77
N ALA A 24 -6.74 -11.19 -9.93
CA ALA A 24 -5.66 -10.23 -9.88
C ALA A 24 -4.85 -10.18 -11.19
N LEU A 25 -4.54 -11.34 -11.77
CA LEU A 25 -3.85 -11.44 -13.06
C LEU A 25 -4.68 -10.87 -14.22
N ALA A 26 -6.01 -11.07 -14.19
CA ALA A 26 -6.90 -10.46 -15.19
C ALA A 26 -6.90 -8.92 -15.07
N ALA A 27 -6.94 -8.39 -13.86
CA ALA A 27 -6.86 -6.94 -13.61
C ALA A 27 -5.53 -6.33 -14.10
N VAL A 28 -4.41 -7.04 -13.87
CA VAL A 28 -3.09 -6.62 -14.39
C VAL A 28 -3.06 -6.60 -15.92
N ARG A 29 -3.60 -7.65 -16.57
CA ARG A 29 -3.67 -7.70 -18.05
C ARG A 29 -4.54 -6.58 -18.64
N ASP A 30 -5.64 -6.23 -17.98
CA ASP A 30 -6.50 -5.15 -18.42
C ASP A 30 -5.85 -3.77 -18.21
N ALA A 31 -5.12 -3.59 -17.12
CA ALA A 31 -4.29 -2.40 -16.90
C ALA A 31 -3.19 -2.26 -17.96
N ASP A 32 -2.53 -3.36 -18.34
CA ASP A 32 -1.52 -3.37 -19.40
C ASP A 32 -2.12 -2.95 -20.76
N LYS A 33 -3.31 -3.47 -21.13
CA LYS A 33 -4.00 -3.08 -22.37
C LYS A 33 -4.39 -1.61 -22.36
N GLN A 34 -4.87 -1.09 -21.22
CA GLN A 34 -5.19 0.35 -21.11
C GLN A 34 -3.95 1.21 -21.24
N ARG A 35 -2.83 0.79 -20.65
CA ARG A 35 -1.55 1.48 -20.78
C ARG A 35 -1.07 1.53 -22.23
N GLU A 36 -1.10 0.40 -22.96
CA GLU A 36 -0.77 0.33 -24.39
C GLU A 36 -1.66 1.25 -25.22
N ALA A 37 -2.96 1.28 -24.93
CA ALA A 37 -3.92 2.16 -25.60
C ALA A 37 -3.63 3.66 -25.36
N MET A 38 -3.02 4.01 -24.23
CA MET A 38 -2.58 5.37 -23.90
C MET A 38 -1.18 5.70 -24.44
N GLY A 39 -0.50 4.77 -25.12
CA GLY A 39 0.86 4.96 -25.62
C GLY A 39 1.91 5.07 -24.50
N MET A 40 1.63 4.51 -23.32
CA MET A 40 2.56 4.53 -22.18
C MET A 40 3.60 3.42 -22.35
N PRO A 41 4.88 3.67 -21.97
CA PRO A 41 5.94 2.67 -22.11
C PRO A 41 5.67 1.44 -21.24
N CYS A 42 6.19 0.28 -21.71
CA CYS A 42 6.09 -1.00 -20.96
C CYS A 42 6.83 -0.96 -19.62
N PRO A 43 6.42 -1.79 -18.62
CA PRO A 43 7.18 -1.95 -17.39
C PRO A 43 8.64 -2.33 -17.70
N GLY A 44 9.59 -1.62 -17.09
CA GLY A 44 11.02 -1.83 -17.31
C GLY A 44 11.64 -1.08 -18.49
N GLU A 45 10.86 -0.33 -19.29
CA GLU A 45 11.38 0.51 -20.38
C GLU A 45 11.71 1.95 -19.95
N TRP A 46 11.34 2.33 -18.74
CA TRP A 46 11.63 3.65 -18.23
C TRP A 46 13.08 3.77 -17.79
N ASP A 47 13.77 4.81 -18.26
CA ASP A 47 15.09 5.14 -17.76
C ASP A 47 15.01 5.87 -16.40
N ALA A 48 16.17 5.99 -15.74
CA ALA A 48 16.23 6.61 -14.42
C ALA A 48 15.76 8.09 -14.43
N MET A 49 15.90 8.81 -15.55
CA MET A 49 15.48 10.20 -15.68
C MET A 49 13.95 10.30 -15.78
N GLN A 50 13.32 9.35 -16.49
CA GLN A 50 11.87 9.27 -16.60
C GLN A 50 11.23 8.90 -15.25
N CYS A 51 11.82 7.93 -14.53
CA CYS A 51 11.38 7.56 -13.19
C CYS A 51 11.48 8.75 -12.21
N ASP A 52 12.60 9.46 -12.21
CA ASP A 52 12.82 10.63 -11.35
C ASP A 52 11.87 11.78 -11.71
N ALA A 53 11.61 12.04 -12.98
CA ALA A 53 10.65 13.05 -13.43
C ALA A 53 9.22 12.72 -12.97
N ALA A 54 8.78 11.47 -13.12
CA ALA A 54 7.46 11.03 -12.68
C ALA A 54 7.33 11.07 -11.15
N TYR A 55 8.37 10.66 -10.42
CA TYR A 55 8.40 10.74 -8.96
C TYR A 55 8.28 12.18 -8.48
N ARG A 56 9.06 13.11 -9.04
CA ARG A 56 8.98 14.54 -8.69
C ARG A 56 7.63 15.16 -9.03
N CYS A 57 7.04 14.78 -10.16
CA CYS A 57 5.69 15.20 -10.54
C CYS A 57 4.66 14.77 -9.47
N GLY A 58 4.65 13.48 -9.14
CA GLY A 58 3.74 12.91 -8.14
C GLY A 58 3.95 13.49 -6.74
N PHE A 59 5.20 13.66 -6.33
CA PHE A 59 5.54 14.26 -5.04
C PHE A 59 5.06 15.71 -4.95
N GLY A 60 5.29 16.52 -5.98
CA GLY A 60 4.81 17.90 -6.02
C GLY A 60 3.29 18.01 -6.03
N ALA A 61 2.59 17.10 -6.72
CA ALA A 61 1.13 17.02 -6.66
C ALA A 61 0.64 16.64 -5.25
N PHE A 62 1.28 15.65 -4.62
CA PHE A 62 0.97 15.21 -3.26
C PHE A 62 1.13 16.35 -2.23
N GLU A 63 2.21 17.12 -2.30
CA GLU A 63 2.45 18.25 -1.39
C GLU A 63 1.40 19.37 -1.54
N ARG A 64 0.85 19.56 -2.74
CA ARG A 64 -0.25 20.51 -2.99
C ARG A 64 -1.63 19.97 -2.58
N GLY A 65 -1.72 18.70 -2.14
CA GLY A 65 -2.98 18.03 -1.82
C GLY A 65 -3.75 17.55 -3.05
N ASP A 66 -3.16 17.59 -4.23
CA ASP A 66 -3.74 17.04 -5.47
C ASP A 66 -3.42 15.56 -5.56
N TYR A 67 -4.15 14.79 -4.77
CA TYR A 67 -3.91 13.35 -4.65
C TYR A 67 -4.32 12.59 -5.92
N ALA A 68 -5.30 13.09 -6.68
CA ALA A 68 -5.68 12.50 -7.95
C ALA A 68 -4.52 12.58 -8.95
N GLN A 69 -3.91 13.75 -9.12
CA GLN A 69 -2.75 13.91 -9.98
C GLN A 69 -1.53 13.13 -9.46
N ALA A 70 -1.33 13.06 -8.15
CA ALA A 70 -0.26 12.25 -7.57
C ALA A 70 -0.42 10.77 -7.94
N ILE A 71 -1.64 10.23 -7.88
CA ILE A 71 -1.95 8.85 -8.31
C ILE A 71 -1.63 8.65 -9.80
N GLU A 72 -2.01 9.59 -10.66
CA GLU A 72 -1.72 9.55 -12.11
C GLU A 72 -0.21 9.53 -12.41
N CYS A 73 0.62 10.18 -11.58
CA CYS A 73 2.07 10.15 -11.72
C CYS A 73 2.68 8.86 -11.15
N PHE A 74 2.22 8.39 -9.97
CA PHE A 74 2.86 7.25 -9.29
C PHE A 74 2.39 5.88 -9.81
N ALA A 75 1.17 5.75 -10.34
CA ALA A 75 0.69 4.47 -10.84
C ALA A 75 1.50 3.94 -12.02
N PRO A 76 1.79 4.73 -13.08
CA PRO A 76 2.66 4.27 -14.15
C PRO A 76 4.11 4.05 -13.69
N LEU A 77 4.60 4.85 -12.73
CA LEU A 77 5.93 4.68 -12.16
C LEU A 77 6.07 3.32 -11.44
N LEU A 78 5.10 2.95 -10.61
CA LEU A 78 5.08 1.63 -9.96
C LEU A 78 4.93 0.49 -11.00
N SER A 79 4.17 0.71 -12.07
CA SER A 79 4.06 -0.28 -13.17
C SER A 79 5.39 -0.47 -13.89
N ALA A 80 6.16 0.60 -14.10
CA ALA A 80 7.49 0.53 -14.72
C ALA A 80 8.54 -0.12 -13.80
N CYS A 81 8.45 0.13 -12.49
CA CYS A 81 9.40 -0.34 -11.47
C CYS A 81 8.66 -1.03 -10.31
N PRO A 82 8.10 -2.24 -10.52
CA PRO A 82 7.17 -2.87 -9.59
C PRO A 82 7.80 -3.38 -8.28
N LEU A 83 9.14 -3.45 -8.20
CA LEU A 83 9.87 -3.92 -7.01
C LEU A 83 10.43 -2.78 -6.15
N GLU A 84 10.10 -1.53 -6.48
CA GLU A 84 10.53 -0.36 -5.72
C GLU A 84 9.51 -0.04 -4.60
N ALA A 85 9.87 -0.38 -3.36
CA ALA A 85 9.01 -0.19 -2.19
C ALA A 85 8.59 1.27 -2.01
N ASP A 86 9.47 2.22 -2.30
CA ASP A 86 9.20 3.66 -2.16
C ASP A 86 8.11 4.13 -3.13
N TYR A 87 8.05 3.57 -4.35
CA TYR A 87 7.00 3.90 -5.32
C TYR A 87 5.65 3.32 -4.91
N ALA A 88 5.66 2.09 -4.37
CA ALA A 88 4.46 1.49 -3.81
C ALA A 88 3.93 2.29 -2.62
N VAL A 89 4.80 2.77 -1.74
CA VAL A 89 4.43 3.65 -0.60
C VAL A 89 3.88 4.98 -1.09
N ALA A 90 4.52 5.62 -2.07
CA ALA A 90 4.09 6.92 -2.60
C ALA A 90 2.70 6.84 -3.24
N LEU A 91 2.45 5.80 -4.05
CA LEU A 91 1.13 5.54 -4.61
C LEU A 91 0.10 5.25 -3.51
N ALA A 92 0.42 4.35 -2.57
CA ALA A 92 -0.47 3.98 -1.48
C ALA A 92 -0.88 5.17 -0.60
N LEU A 93 0.08 6.07 -0.28
CA LEU A 93 -0.19 7.30 0.45
C LEU A 93 -1.14 8.22 -0.32
N SER A 94 -0.94 8.36 -1.63
CA SER A 94 -1.79 9.19 -2.48
C SER A 94 -3.21 8.64 -2.53
N VAL A 95 -3.36 7.34 -2.69
CA VAL A 95 -4.66 6.65 -2.68
C VAL A 95 -5.36 6.76 -1.32
N GLN A 96 -4.64 6.56 -0.21
CA GLN A 96 -5.19 6.72 1.13
C GLN A 96 -5.66 8.16 1.37
N ARG A 97 -4.85 9.16 0.99
CA ARG A 97 -5.19 10.59 1.14
C ARG A 97 -6.32 11.03 0.22
N HIS A 98 -6.49 10.35 -0.89
CA HIS A 98 -7.65 10.54 -1.78
C HIS A 98 -8.96 10.00 -1.17
N GLY A 99 -8.89 9.30 -0.03
CA GLY A 99 -10.06 8.78 0.69
C GLY A 99 -10.37 7.32 0.38
N GLU A 100 -9.43 6.58 -0.18
CA GLU A 100 -9.61 5.18 -0.61
C GLU A 100 -8.72 4.21 0.20
N PRO A 101 -8.91 4.11 1.54
CA PRO A 101 -8.05 3.27 2.39
C PRO A 101 -8.11 1.79 2.03
N LYS A 102 -9.25 1.32 1.47
CA LYS A 102 -9.42 -0.05 1.00
C LYS A 102 -8.51 -0.36 -0.19
N ALA A 103 -8.35 0.58 -1.11
CA ALA A 103 -7.47 0.44 -2.27
C ALA A 103 -5.99 0.64 -1.90
N ALA A 104 -5.69 1.49 -0.91
CA ALA A 104 -4.34 1.73 -0.42
C ALA A 104 -3.77 0.53 0.37
N LEU A 105 -4.61 -0.22 1.07
CA LEU A 105 -4.20 -1.32 1.95
C LEU A 105 -3.31 -2.37 1.25
N PRO A 106 -3.66 -2.96 0.10
CA PRO A 106 -2.82 -3.94 -0.58
C PRO A 106 -1.49 -3.35 -1.07
N LEU A 107 -1.45 -2.07 -1.44
CA LEU A 107 -0.21 -1.39 -1.85
C LEU A 107 0.76 -1.23 -0.68
N PHE A 108 0.27 -0.83 0.50
CA PHE A 108 1.10 -0.79 1.71
C PHE A 108 1.55 -2.18 2.16
N MET A 109 0.72 -3.20 2.02
CA MET A 109 1.11 -4.58 2.31
C MET A 109 2.21 -5.05 1.37
N ALA A 110 2.12 -4.77 0.08
CA ALA A 110 3.16 -5.08 -0.89
C ALA A 110 4.48 -4.36 -0.53
N ALA A 111 4.45 -3.06 -0.24
CA ALA A 111 5.62 -2.32 0.20
C ALA A 111 6.25 -2.89 1.50
N ALA A 112 5.42 -3.33 2.47
CA ALA A 112 5.88 -3.94 3.71
C ALA A 112 6.53 -5.31 3.51
N LEU A 113 6.21 -6.02 2.42
CA LEU A 113 6.84 -7.27 2.02
C LEU A 113 8.14 -7.04 1.23
N MET A 114 8.21 -5.97 0.44
CA MET A 114 9.42 -5.58 -0.30
C MET A 114 10.55 -5.12 0.63
N ASP A 115 10.22 -4.41 1.71
CA ASP A 115 11.15 -3.99 2.75
C ASP A 115 10.63 -4.40 4.14
N GLU A 116 10.98 -5.62 4.54
CA GLU A 116 10.60 -6.18 5.84
C GLU A 116 11.28 -5.46 7.03
N ALA A 117 12.38 -4.74 6.79
CA ALA A 117 13.08 -4.00 7.82
C ALA A 117 12.43 -2.63 8.10
N ALA A 118 11.68 -2.07 7.15
CA ALA A 118 11.01 -0.79 7.30
C ALA A 118 9.69 -0.93 8.07
N PRO A 119 9.51 -0.22 9.21
CA PRO A 119 8.26 -0.25 9.95
C PRO A 119 7.16 0.65 9.36
N GLY A 120 7.53 1.62 8.52
CA GLY A 120 6.62 2.64 7.97
C GLY A 120 5.44 2.06 7.20
N PRO A 121 5.65 1.21 6.19
CA PRO A 121 4.56 0.61 5.43
C PRO A 121 3.60 -0.19 6.31
N MET A 122 4.11 -0.98 7.27
CA MET A 122 3.29 -1.77 8.20
C MET A 122 2.46 -0.87 9.14
N TYR A 123 3.03 0.27 9.57
CA TYR A 123 2.29 1.28 10.32
C TYR A 123 1.09 1.82 9.50
N ARG A 124 1.30 2.10 8.20
CA ARG A 124 0.24 2.56 7.30
C ARG A 124 -0.84 1.50 7.04
N VAL A 125 -0.47 0.22 6.97
CA VAL A 125 -1.43 -0.89 6.97
C VAL A 125 -2.36 -0.80 8.18
N GLY A 126 -1.80 -0.58 9.37
CA GLY A 126 -2.60 -0.41 10.58
C GLY A 126 -3.52 0.81 10.54
N GLU A 127 -3.08 1.94 9.99
CA GLU A 127 -3.95 3.14 9.81
C GLU A 127 -5.12 2.84 8.87
N CYS A 128 -4.87 2.24 7.70
CA CYS A 128 -5.94 1.84 6.78
C CYS A 128 -6.95 0.89 7.44
N LEU A 129 -6.47 -0.08 8.23
CA LEU A 129 -7.33 -1.03 8.93
C LEU A 129 -8.20 -0.34 10.00
N ILE A 130 -7.69 0.71 10.67
CA ILE A 130 -8.49 1.52 11.60
C ILE A 130 -9.58 2.29 10.84
N GLU A 131 -9.24 2.92 9.73
CA GLU A 131 -10.21 3.63 8.88
C GLU A 131 -11.31 2.70 8.38
N LEU A 132 -10.97 1.43 8.10
CA LEU A 132 -11.90 0.36 7.71
C LEU A 132 -12.60 -0.32 8.90
N GLN A 133 -12.35 0.12 10.13
CA GLN A 133 -12.93 -0.43 11.37
C GLN A 133 -12.53 -1.89 11.67
N HIS A 134 -11.44 -2.37 11.09
CA HIS A 134 -10.86 -3.69 11.37
C HIS A 134 -9.88 -3.64 12.55
N PHE A 135 -10.38 -3.33 13.74
CA PHE A 135 -9.57 -2.97 14.92
C PHE A 135 -8.60 -4.07 15.38
N GLU A 136 -9.04 -5.33 15.37
CA GLU A 136 -8.16 -6.44 15.76
C GLU A 136 -6.99 -6.63 14.78
N ALA A 137 -7.25 -6.52 13.48
CA ALA A 137 -6.21 -6.59 12.46
C ALA A 137 -5.27 -5.38 12.55
N ALA A 138 -5.80 -4.19 12.82
CA ALA A 138 -5.02 -2.98 13.05
C ALA A 138 -4.08 -3.13 14.26
N TYR A 139 -4.57 -3.70 15.36
CA TYR A 139 -3.75 -3.97 16.55
C TYR A 139 -2.57 -4.89 16.21
N ARG A 140 -2.81 -5.97 15.44
CA ARG A 140 -1.74 -6.87 14.97
C ARG A 140 -0.73 -6.17 14.08
N ALA A 141 -1.16 -5.32 13.15
CA ALA A 141 -0.28 -4.53 12.29
C ALA A 141 0.59 -3.56 13.10
N MET A 142 0.02 -2.90 14.11
CA MET A 142 0.78 -2.01 15.00
C MET A 142 1.79 -2.79 15.88
N LYS A 143 1.43 -4.00 16.32
CA LYS A 143 2.35 -4.88 17.06
C LYS A 143 3.54 -5.29 16.18
N GLU A 144 3.29 -5.64 14.93
CA GLU A 144 4.33 -5.94 13.95
C GLU A 144 5.22 -4.71 13.67
N THR A 145 4.60 -3.52 13.55
CA THR A 145 5.34 -2.26 13.43
C THR A 145 6.31 -2.06 14.59
N LEU A 146 5.88 -2.33 15.83
CA LEU A 146 6.74 -2.24 17.01
C LEU A 146 7.87 -3.25 16.98
N HIS A 147 7.60 -4.46 16.50
CA HIS A 147 8.62 -5.49 16.34
C HIS A 147 9.71 -5.02 15.37
N ARG A 148 9.36 -4.45 14.23
CA ARG A 148 10.30 -3.89 13.24
C ARG A 148 11.07 -2.67 13.77
N CYS A 149 10.50 -1.91 14.70
CA CYS A 149 11.18 -0.78 15.35
C CYS A 149 12.19 -1.23 16.42
N ALA A 150 12.12 -2.47 16.90
CA ALA A 150 12.92 -2.94 18.03
C ALA A 150 14.43 -2.85 17.74
N GLY A 151 15.17 -2.26 18.66
CA GLY A 151 16.62 -2.08 18.51
C GLY A 151 17.07 -1.03 17.48
N GLN A 152 16.14 -0.28 16.88
CA GLN A 152 16.43 0.72 15.85
C GLN A 152 16.03 2.13 16.29
N PRO A 153 16.94 2.93 16.89
CA PRO A 153 16.64 4.29 17.39
C PRO A 153 16.08 5.24 16.30
N LYS A 154 16.49 5.06 15.05
CA LYS A 154 15.99 5.86 13.91
C LYS A 154 14.46 5.78 13.72
N TYR A 155 13.84 4.69 14.19
CA TYR A 155 12.40 4.46 14.10
C TYR A 155 11.63 4.75 15.41
N ALA A 156 12.24 5.39 16.38
CA ALA A 156 11.62 5.70 17.67
C ALA A 156 10.28 6.45 17.52
N ASN A 157 10.20 7.39 16.57
CA ASN A 157 8.97 8.15 16.31
C ASN A 157 7.82 7.27 15.78
N VAL A 158 8.13 6.35 14.87
CA VAL A 158 7.15 5.40 14.32
C VAL A 158 6.68 4.45 15.42
N GLY A 159 7.61 3.93 16.23
CA GLY A 159 7.28 3.08 17.38
C GLY A 159 6.39 3.79 18.41
N ASN A 160 6.66 5.05 18.73
CA ASN A 160 5.81 5.84 19.61
C ASN A 160 4.42 6.09 19.02
N ALA A 161 4.33 6.35 17.71
CA ALA A 161 3.05 6.49 17.02
C ALA A 161 2.25 5.18 17.06
N ALA A 162 2.89 4.05 16.79
CA ALA A 162 2.25 2.73 16.86
C ALA A 162 1.71 2.40 18.26
N ARG A 163 2.47 2.70 19.33
CA ARG A 163 1.98 2.52 20.72
C ARG A 163 0.74 3.34 21.02
N ARG A 164 0.72 4.63 20.60
CA ARG A 164 -0.46 5.48 20.78
C ARG A 164 -1.68 4.94 20.03
N MET A 165 -1.45 4.43 18.83
CA MET A 165 -2.52 3.86 18.00
C MET A 165 -3.07 2.57 18.58
N MET A 166 -2.19 1.68 19.10
CA MET A 166 -2.61 0.46 19.82
C MET A 166 -3.48 0.79 21.03
N ALA A 167 -3.09 1.79 21.84
CA ALA A 167 -3.87 2.21 22.98
C ALA A 167 -5.28 2.69 22.54
N ARG A 168 -5.39 3.47 21.47
CA ARG A 168 -6.70 3.88 20.92
C ARG A 168 -7.55 2.70 20.48
N VAL A 169 -6.97 1.76 19.75
CA VAL A 169 -7.68 0.59 19.22
C VAL A 169 -8.20 -0.30 20.34
N SER A 170 -7.44 -0.47 21.43
CA SER A 170 -7.87 -1.26 22.59
C SER A 170 -9.09 -0.73 23.33
N TYR A 171 -9.47 0.54 23.09
CA TYR A 171 -10.73 1.12 23.63
C TYR A 171 -11.90 0.99 22.67
N LEU A 172 -11.65 0.61 21.40
CA LEU A 172 -12.66 0.53 20.34
C LEU A 172 -13.07 -0.93 20.03
N SER A 173 -12.32 -1.90 20.53
CA SER A 173 -12.57 -3.34 20.45
C SER A 173 -13.23 -3.85 21.71
#